data_6674b3f4354070901393945d24c8ccfe
#
_entry.id   6674b3f4354070901393945d24c8ccfe
#
_cell.length_a   1.000
_cell.length_b   1.000
_cell.length_c   1.000
_cell.angle_alpha   90.00
_cell.angle_beta   90.00
_cell.angle_gamma   90.00
#
_symmetry.space_group_name_H-M   'P 1'
#
loop_
_entity.id
_entity.type
_entity.pdbx_description
1 polymer ?
#
loop_
_entity_poly.entity_id
_entity_poly.type
_entity_poly.pdbx_seq_one_letter_code
_entity_poly.pdbx_strand_id
1 'polypeptide(L)'
;LVYPIQRRRESSILFRSNIERKDIYNEASGSTTNDKIIENFNVGLTYKKSNNYDLGGVSIVSIDKSFGDLDLSKVSSDYNNDQSATGAKTDGSFDKTLLNFYHIQKVSTNLNLKTFGLAQLSNKNLDSSEKLSLGGVSGVRAYPSGEASGDQGFKFSTELQTNLSSLFNVDVLASVFYDYGKIQQYKDPSNITLTTPNKYSLSGWGVAFDFYPKSDILIKAGWSQTIGNNDGKSSAGMNSDGKA
;
A
#
# COMPACT_ATOMS: atom_id res chain seq x y z
N LEU A 1 3.25 -7.89 -20.60
CA LEU A 1 4.53 -7.65 -21.29
C LEU A 1 5.54 -7.05 -20.32
N VAL A 2 6.78 -7.54 -20.36
CA VAL A 2 7.93 -6.91 -19.70
C VAL A 2 9.03 -6.78 -20.73
N TYR A 3 9.53 -5.57 -20.94
CA TYR A 3 10.56 -5.30 -21.94
C TYR A 3 11.73 -4.51 -21.31
N PRO A 4 12.96 -5.01 -21.39
CA PRO A 4 14.13 -4.31 -20.89
C PRO A 4 14.56 -3.23 -21.89
N ILE A 5 14.32 -1.96 -21.54
CA ILE A 5 14.79 -0.81 -22.33
C ILE A 5 16.31 -0.70 -22.23
N GLN A 6 16.85 -0.90 -21.02
CA GLN A 6 18.27 -0.84 -20.76
C GLN A 6 18.69 -1.90 -19.75
N ARG A 7 19.78 -2.59 -20.04
CA ARG A 7 20.48 -3.48 -19.09
C ARG A 7 21.94 -3.13 -19.06
N ARG A 8 22.43 -2.69 -17.91
CA ARG A 8 23.85 -2.47 -17.61
C ARG A 8 24.21 -3.24 -16.37
N ARG A 9 25.49 -3.40 -16.08
CA ARG A 9 25.99 -4.13 -14.91
C ARG A 9 25.38 -3.61 -13.59
N GLU A 10 25.23 -2.30 -13.45
CA GLU A 10 24.80 -1.65 -12.22
C GLU A 10 23.42 -1.02 -12.30
N SER A 11 22.80 -0.99 -13.47
CA SER A 11 21.49 -0.37 -13.65
C SER A 11 20.65 -1.05 -14.72
N SER A 12 19.34 -1.03 -14.55
CA SER A 12 18.38 -1.49 -15.55
C SER A 12 17.15 -0.61 -15.58
N ILE A 13 16.57 -0.46 -16.77
CA ILE A 13 15.27 0.16 -16.99
C ILE A 13 14.38 -0.87 -17.66
N LEU A 14 13.23 -1.14 -17.03
CA LEU A 14 12.22 -2.07 -17.50
C LEU A 14 10.94 -1.32 -17.81
N PHE A 15 10.40 -1.54 -18.99
CA PHE A 15 9.01 -1.19 -19.32
C PHE A 15 8.11 -2.38 -18.99
N ARG A 16 6.92 -2.08 -18.44
CA ARG A 16 5.89 -3.07 -18.14
C ARG A 16 4.57 -2.63 -18.71
N SER A 17 3.79 -3.56 -19.24
CA SER A 17 2.38 -3.35 -19.53
C SER A 17 1.58 -4.62 -19.28
N ASN A 18 0.38 -4.49 -18.75
CA ASN A 18 -0.55 -5.58 -18.54
C ASN A 18 -2.00 -5.08 -18.65
N ILE A 19 -2.88 -6.01 -18.98
CA ILE A 19 -4.33 -5.86 -18.90
C ILE A 19 -4.78 -6.74 -17.73
N GLU A 20 -5.65 -6.20 -16.89
CA GLU A 20 -6.21 -6.88 -15.74
C GLU A 20 -7.73 -6.71 -15.75
N ARG A 21 -8.45 -7.78 -15.45
CA ARG A 21 -9.88 -7.76 -15.19
C ARG A 21 -10.13 -8.36 -13.81
N LYS A 22 -10.90 -7.67 -13.00
CA LYS A 22 -11.36 -8.09 -11.68
C LYS A 22 -12.86 -8.22 -11.72
N ASP A 23 -13.37 -9.41 -11.45
CA ASP A 23 -14.79 -9.66 -11.21
C ASP A 23 -14.95 -9.82 -9.68
N ILE A 24 -15.69 -8.91 -9.05
CA ILE A 24 -15.88 -8.86 -7.60
C ILE A 24 -17.35 -9.09 -7.31
N TYR A 25 -17.65 -10.23 -6.65
CA TYR A 25 -18.99 -10.63 -6.29
C TYR A 25 -19.10 -10.82 -4.78
N ASN A 26 -20.12 -10.22 -4.18
CA ASN A 26 -20.45 -10.37 -2.78
C ASN A 26 -21.94 -10.68 -2.63
N GLU A 27 -22.25 -11.60 -1.74
CA GLU A 27 -23.60 -12.01 -1.37
C GLU A 27 -23.78 -11.93 0.15
N ALA A 28 -24.92 -11.47 0.60
CA ALA A 28 -25.30 -11.48 2.00
C ALA A 28 -26.77 -11.91 2.12
N SER A 29 -27.03 -12.87 3.01
CA SER A 29 -28.39 -13.39 3.28
C SER A 29 -29.15 -13.85 2.02
N GLY A 30 -28.45 -14.49 1.07
CA GLY A 30 -29.04 -15.00 -0.17
C GLY A 30 -29.37 -13.92 -1.23
N SER A 31 -28.91 -12.69 -1.02
CA SER A 31 -29.07 -11.59 -2.00
C SER A 31 -27.69 -11.07 -2.43
N THR A 32 -27.54 -10.82 -3.72
CA THR A 32 -26.33 -10.17 -4.27
C THR A 32 -26.26 -8.74 -3.77
N THR A 33 -25.23 -8.43 -3.02
CA THR A 33 -24.99 -7.08 -2.48
C THR A 33 -24.01 -6.27 -3.33
N ASN A 34 -23.15 -6.96 -4.10
CA ASN A 34 -22.20 -6.32 -5.00
C ASN A 34 -21.82 -7.33 -6.11
N ASP A 35 -21.86 -6.89 -7.35
CA ASP A 35 -21.33 -7.60 -8.53
C ASP A 35 -20.79 -6.54 -9.48
N LYS A 36 -19.49 -6.36 -9.48
CA LYS A 36 -18.82 -5.31 -10.25
C LYS A 36 -17.64 -5.84 -11.03
N ILE A 37 -17.36 -5.19 -12.13
CA ILE A 37 -16.23 -5.48 -12.99
C ILE A 37 -15.30 -4.27 -13.01
N ILE A 38 -14.01 -4.53 -12.90
CA ILE A 38 -12.97 -3.52 -13.10
C ILE A 38 -12.02 -4.02 -14.16
N GLU A 39 -11.86 -3.25 -15.23
CA GLU A 39 -10.90 -3.52 -16.28
C GLU A 39 -9.81 -2.46 -16.25
N ASN A 40 -8.55 -2.88 -16.17
CA ASN A 40 -7.40 -1.99 -16.09
C ASN A 40 -6.41 -2.26 -17.21
N PHE A 41 -5.98 -1.22 -17.90
CA PHE A 41 -4.77 -1.23 -18.71
C PHE A 41 -3.67 -0.50 -17.95
N ASN A 42 -2.58 -1.19 -17.65
CA ASN A 42 -1.48 -0.67 -16.84
C ASN A 42 -0.23 -0.54 -17.68
N VAL A 43 0.47 0.59 -17.56
CA VAL A 43 1.79 0.83 -18.13
C VAL A 43 2.73 1.35 -17.05
N GLY A 44 3.97 0.91 -17.08
CA GLY A 44 4.91 1.30 -16.04
C GLY A 44 6.36 1.24 -16.47
N LEU A 45 7.18 1.99 -15.75
CA LEU A 45 8.62 2.00 -15.85
C LEU A 45 9.23 1.66 -14.49
N THR A 46 10.23 0.78 -14.49
CA THR A 46 11.01 0.47 -13.30
C THR A 46 12.48 0.76 -13.58
N TYR A 47 13.07 1.59 -12.76
CA TYR A 47 14.51 1.82 -12.71
C TYR A 47 15.10 1.12 -11.50
N LYS A 48 16.09 0.26 -11.72
CA LYS A 48 16.90 -0.37 -10.68
C LYS A 48 18.33 0.09 -10.81
N LYS A 49 18.95 0.47 -9.69
CA LYS A 49 20.38 0.80 -9.61
C LYS A 49 21.00 0.07 -8.41
N SER A 50 22.10 -0.62 -8.66
CA SER A 50 22.99 -1.13 -7.61
C SER A 50 24.20 -0.18 -7.54
N ASN A 51 24.55 0.26 -6.34
CA ASN A 51 25.78 0.99 -6.14
C ASN A 51 26.79 0.07 -5.43
N ASN A 52 28.02 0.15 -5.88
CA ASN A 52 29.14 -0.57 -5.26
C ASN A 52 30.02 0.39 -4.44
N TYR A 53 29.57 1.63 -4.24
CA TYR A 53 30.24 2.61 -3.41
C TYR A 53 30.09 2.21 -1.95
N ASP A 54 31.13 2.38 -1.17
CA ASP A 54 31.22 1.98 0.23
C ASP A 54 30.93 0.49 0.43
N LEU A 55 29.88 0.16 1.15
CA LEU A 55 29.47 -1.19 1.50
C LEU A 55 28.39 -1.76 0.56
N GLY A 56 27.95 -0.96 -0.44
CA GLY A 56 26.97 -1.36 -1.42
C GLY A 56 25.53 -1.07 -1.02
N GLY A 57 24.66 -1.00 -2.05
CA GLY A 57 23.22 -0.77 -1.87
C GLY A 57 22.44 -0.98 -3.16
N VAL A 58 21.12 -1.01 -3.06
CA VAL A 58 20.20 -1.16 -4.19
C VAL A 58 19.06 -0.17 -4.04
N SER A 59 18.79 0.56 -5.12
CA SER A 59 17.62 1.43 -5.26
C SER A 59 16.72 0.92 -6.37
N ILE A 60 15.41 0.91 -6.14
CA ILE A 60 14.40 0.59 -7.13
C ILE A 60 13.35 1.70 -7.06
N VAL A 61 13.06 2.30 -8.21
CA VAL A 61 11.98 3.27 -8.37
C VAL A 61 11.07 2.77 -9.47
N SER A 62 9.76 2.76 -9.26
CA SER A 62 8.82 2.51 -10.33
C SER A 62 7.71 3.55 -10.35
N ILE A 63 7.26 3.87 -11.55
CA ILE A 63 6.06 4.64 -11.83
C ILE A 63 5.15 3.79 -12.69
N ASP A 64 3.91 3.62 -12.25
CA ASP A 64 2.90 2.84 -12.94
C ASP A 64 1.65 3.71 -13.12
N LYS A 65 1.14 3.80 -14.35
CA LYS A 65 -0.11 4.46 -14.71
C LYS A 65 -1.14 3.39 -15.05
N SER A 66 -2.29 3.46 -14.39
CA SER A 66 -3.45 2.59 -14.67
C SER A 66 -4.55 3.42 -15.30
N PHE A 67 -5.08 2.94 -16.41
CA PHE A 67 -6.31 3.41 -17.04
C PHE A 67 -7.35 2.34 -16.80
N GLY A 68 -8.33 2.64 -15.96
CA GLY A 68 -9.32 1.69 -15.50
C GLY A 68 -10.73 2.09 -15.90
N ASP A 69 -11.62 1.12 -15.92
CA ASP A 69 -13.07 1.30 -16.05
C ASP A 69 -13.76 0.42 -15.02
N LEU A 70 -14.66 1.01 -14.24
CA LEU A 70 -15.48 0.33 -13.25
C LEU A 70 -16.91 0.27 -13.73
N ASP A 71 -17.48 -0.93 -13.79
CA ASP A 71 -18.89 -1.18 -14.11
C ASP A 71 -19.64 -1.70 -12.87
N LEU A 72 -20.56 -0.90 -12.35
CA LEU A 72 -21.48 -1.21 -11.25
C LEU A 72 -22.87 -1.61 -11.74
N SER A 73 -23.14 -1.62 -13.05
CA SER A 73 -24.49 -1.74 -13.63
C SER A 73 -25.20 -3.05 -13.33
N LYS A 74 -24.46 -4.11 -12.99
CA LYS A 74 -25.03 -5.43 -12.69
C LYS A 74 -25.93 -5.46 -11.45
N VAL A 75 -25.69 -4.59 -10.49
CA VAL A 75 -26.51 -4.43 -9.28
C VAL A 75 -27.06 -3.00 -9.28
N SER A 76 -28.32 -2.86 -9.68
CA SER A 76 -28.98 -1.54 -9.84
C SER A 76 -28.96 -0.71 -8.56
N SER A 77 -29.06 -1.32 -7.37
CA SER A 77 -28.98 -0.61 -6.09
C SER A 77 -27.59 -0.02 -5.85
N ASP A 78 -26.52 -0.75 -6.19
CA ASP A 78 -25.13 -0.30 -6.07
C ASP A 78 -24.86 0.90 -6.99
N TYR A 79 -25.23 0.75 -8.27
CA TYR A 79 -25.13 1.82 -9.26
C TYR A 79 -25.89 3.08 -8.85
N ASN A 80 -27.17 2.92 -8.45
CA ASN A 80 -28.01 4.04 -8.04
C ASN A 80 -27.48 4.74 -6.78
N ASN A 81 -26.94 4.00 -5.82
CA ASN A 81 -26.32 4.56 -4.63
C ASN A 81 -25.05 5.34 -4.98
N ASP A 82 -24.18 4.77 -5.83
CA ASP A 82 -22.97 5.44 -6.30
C ASP A 82 -23.30 6.71 -7.09
N GLN A 83 -24.35 6.67 -7.94
CA GLN A 83 -24.78 7.79 -8.79
C GLN A 83 -25.78 8.73 -8.11
N SER A 84 -26.14 8.53 -6.85
CA SER A 84 -27.05 9.41 -6.07
C SER A 84 -26.43 10.79 -5.82
N ALA A 85 -27.22 11.74 -5.35
CA ALA A 85 -26.75 13.10 -5.00
C ALA A 85 -25.63 13.08 -3.93
N THR A 86 -25.62 12.05 -3.06
CA THR A 86 -24.61 11.85 -2.00
C THR A 86 -23.63 10.72 -2.32
N GLY A 87 -23.67 10.17 -3.51
CA GLY A 87 -22.84 9.06 -3.96
C GLY A 87 -21.43 9.48 -4.34
N ALA A 88 -20.53 8.51 -4.31
CA ALA A 88 -19.11 8.73 -4.55
C ALA A 88 -18.75 8.94 -6.03
N LYS A 89 -19.65 8.60 -6.97
CA LYS A 89 -19.43 8.75 -8.42
C LYS A 89 -18.22 7.97 -8.91
N THR A 90 -18.09 6.73 -8.46
CA THR A 90 -16.93 5.89 -8.79
C THR A 90 -17.08 5.16 -10.11
N ASP A 91 -18.31 4.87 -10.53
CA ASP A 91 -18.62 4.17 -11.80
C ASP A 91 -18.00 4.83 -13.03
N GLY A 92 -17.62 4.01 -14.01
CA GLY A 92 -16.98 4.43 -15.26
C GLY A 92 -15.49 4.61 -15.18
N SER A 93 -14.93 5.32 -16.16
CA SER A 93 -13.49 5.44 -16.38
C SER A 93 -12.79 6.22 -15.28
N PHE A 94 -11.64 5.73 -14.87
CA PHE A 94 -10.73 6.39 -13.93
C PHE A 94 -9.27 6.19 -14.36
N ASP A 95 -8.42 7.04 -13.84
CA ASP A 95 -7.00 6.79 -13.94
C ASP A 95 -6.27 7.06 -12.62
N LYS A 96 -5.28 6.23 -12.32
CA LYS A 96 -4.43 6.38 -11.16
C LYS A 96 -2.96 6.22 -11.51
N THR A 97 -2.12 6.88 -10.74
CA THR A 97 -0.66 6.78 -10.85
C THR A 97 -0.11 6.28 -9.53
N LEU A 98 0.72 5.24 -9.60
CA LEU A 98 1.44 4.67 -8.47
C LEU A 98 2.92 4.98 -8.62
N LEU A 99 3.53 5.53 -7.57
CA LEU A 99 4.97 5.71 -7.47
C LEU A 99 5.47 4.82 -6.33
N ASN A 100 6.43 3.94 -6.62
CA ASN A 100 7.09 3.11 -5.62
C ASN A 100 8.57 3.47 -5.55
N PHE A 101 9.08 3.50 -4.34
CA PHE A 101 10.48 3.66 -4.03
C PHE A 101 10.91 2.58 -3.04
N TYR A 102 11.99 1.90 -3.33
CA TYR A 102 12.64 0.96 -2.42
C TYR A 102 14.14 1.22 -2.44
N HIS A 103 14.73 1.31 -1.26
CA HIS A 103 16.16 1.46 -1.11
C HIS A 103 16.65 0.60 0.05
N ILE A 104 17.73 -0.11 -0.18
CA ILE A 104 18.52 -0.75 0.87
C ILE A 104 19.95 -0.33 0.74
N GLN A 105 20.54 0.13 1.83
CA GLN A 105 21.92 0.56 1.92
C GLN A 105 22.61 -0.18 3.07
N LYS A 106 23.72 -0.79 2.79
CA LYS A 106 24.61 -1.32 3.81
C LYS A 106 25.30 -0.15 4.52
N VAL A 107 25.05 0.00 5.82
CA VAL A 107 25.62 1.08 6.65
C VAL A 107 26.91 0.62 7.33
N SER A 108 26.95 -0.67 7.72
CA SER A 108 28.13 -1.34 8.24
C SER A 108 28.11 -2.82 7.87
N THR A 109 29.08 -3.59 8.31
CA THR A 109 29.16 -5.04 8.03
C THR A 109 27.87 -5.77 8.43
N ASN A 110 27.24 -5.38 9.54
CA ASN A 110 26.08 -6.05 10.09
C ASN A 110 24.80 -5.17 10.11
N LEU A 111 24.86 -3.95 9.58
CA LEU A 111 23.79 -2.97 9.69
C LEU A 111 23.34 -2.51 8.31
N ASN A 112 22.05 -2.64 8.02
CA ASN A 112 21.42 -2.17 6.79
C ASN A 112 20.34 -1.14 7.12
N LEU A 113 20.27 -0.09 6.32
CA LEU A 113 19.14 0.83 6.27
C LEU A 113 18.26 0.46 5.09
N LYS A 114 17.00 0.13 5.36
CA LYS A 114 15.98 -0.15 4.35
C LYS A 114 14.93 0.93 4.39
N THR A 115 14.57 1.44 3.23
CA THR A 115 13.55 2.48 3.08
C THR A 115 12.57 2.05 1.99
N PHE A 116 11.30 2.22 2.26
CA PHE A 116 10.21 1.97 1.33
C PHE A 116 9.29 3.17 1.27
N GLY A 117 8.82 3.52 0.09
CA GLY A 117 7.81 4.54 -0.13
C GLY A 117 6.84 4.11 -1.22
N LEU A 118 5.57 4.46 -1.05
CA LEU A 118 4.54 4.29 -2.06
C LEU A 118 3.64 5.51 -2.03
N ALA A 119 3.34 6.07 -3.21
CA ALA A 119 2.37 7.15 -3.36
C ALA A 119 1.37 6.80 -4.45
N GLN A 120 0.10 7.16 -4.23
CA GLN A 120 -1.00 7.00 -5.17
C GLN A 120 -1.66 8.36 -5.42
N LEU A 121 -1.90 8.65 -6.71
CA LEU A 121 -2.71 9.77 -7.17
C LEU A 121 -3.83 9.24 -8.06
N SER A 122 -5.01 9.83 -7.97
CA SER A 122 -6.16 9.51 -8.84
C SER A 122 -6.77 10.77 -9.44
N ASN A 123 -7.47 10.63 -10.56
CA ASN A 123 -8.19 11.73 -11.21
C ASN A 123 -9.61 11.92 -10.63
N LYS A 124 -10.21 10.88 -10.04
CA LYS A 124 -11.57 10.88 -9.44
C LYS A 124 -11.63 10.01 -8.18
N ASN A 125 -12.79 9.92 -7.57
CA ASN A 125 -13.04 8.96 -6.50
C ASN A 125 -12.92 7.53 -7.05
N LEU A 126 -12.31 6.66 -6.28
CA LEU A 126 -12.05 5.28 -6.63
C LEU A 126 -12.96 4.33 -5.86
N ASP A 127 -13.25 3.19 -6.47
CA ASP A 127 -13.80 2.06 -5.76
C ASP A 127 -12.88 1.59 -4.63
N SER A 128 -13.46 1.00 -3.60
CA SER A 128 -12.74 0.53 -2.41
C SER A 128 -11.59 -0.42 -2.74
N SER A 129 -11.73 -1.24 -3.79
CA SER A 129 -10.71 -2.20 -4.24
C SER A 129 -9.51 -1.55 -4.95
N GLU A 130 -9.64 -0.26 -5.33
CA GLU A 130 -8.59 0.51 -6.02
C GLU A 130 -7.94 1.58 -5.11
N LYS A 131 -8.44 1.73 -3.89
CA LYS A 131 -7.92 2.70 -2.91
C LYS A 131 -6.59 2.24 -2.30
N LEU A 132 -5.80 3.22 -1.90
CA LEU A 132 -4.60 3.00 -1.08
C LEU A 132 -5.00 2.79 0.38
N SER A 133 -4.49 1.72 1.01
CA SER A 133 -4.61 1.49 2.45
C SER A 133 -3.29 1.80 3.16
N LEU A 134 -3.38 2.45 4.33
CA LEU A 134 -2.20 2.77 5.15
C LEU A 134 -1.90 1.70 6.20
N GLY A 135 -2.91 1.14 6.88
CA GLY A 135 -2.68 0.20 7.98
C GLY A 135 -2.22 -1.18 7.55
N GLY A 136 -1.77 -1.96 8.51
CA GLY A 136 -1.35 -3.35 8.34
C GLY A 136 0.14 -3.54 8.07
N VAL A 137 0.53 -4.80 7.90
CA VAL A 137 1.94 -5.23 7.79
C VAL A 137 2.71 -4.63 6.60
N SER A 138 2.00 -4.19 5.57
CA SER A 138 2.58 -3.56 4.37
C SER A 138 2.44 -2.03 4.39
N GLY A 139 2.09 -1.44 5.51
CA GLY A 139 1.88 -0.02 5.69
C GLY A 139 2.38 0.47 7.03
N VAL A 140 1.55 1.22 7.76
CA VAL A 140 1.82 1.66 9.12
C VAL A 140 1.46 0.50 10.07
N ARG A 141 2.47 -0.26 10.46
CA ARG A 141 2.35 -1.56 11.16
C ARG A 141 1.70 -1.47 12.54
N ALA A 142 1.64 -0.28 13.11
CA ALA A 142 1.00 -0.02 14.40
C ALA A 142 -0.53 0.03 14.32
N TYR A 143 -1.11 -0.08 13.13
CA TYR A 143 -2.55 -0.05 12.90
C TYR A 143 -3.04 -1.33 12.20
N PRO A 144 -4.30 -1.72 12.41
CA PRO A 144 -4.86 -2.91 11.76
C PRO A 144 -4.92 -2.75 10.24
N SER A 145 -4.99 -3.90 9.55
CA SER A 145 -5.20 -3.90 8.09
C SER A 145 -6.53 -3.26 7.74
N GLY A 146 -6.55 -2.44 6.69
CA GLY A 146 -7.74 -1.69 6.28
C GLY A 146 -7.93 -0.34 6.97
N GLU A 147 -7.16 -0.03 8.01
CA GLU A 147 -7.18 1.30 8.61
C GLU A 147 -6.71 2.34 7.59
N ALA A 148 -7.44 3.47 7.52
CA ALA A 148 -7.11 4.59 6.64
C ALA A 148 -6.99 4.21 5.15
N SER A 149 -8.12 4.08 4.48
CA SER A 149 -8.21 3.87 3.03
C SER A 149 -8.53 5.17 2.29
N GLY A 150 -7.91 5.42 1.14
CA GLY A 150 -8.15 6.64 0.38
C GLY A 150 -7.80 6.55 -1.10
N ASP A 151 -8.38 7.47 -1.89
CA ASP A 151 -8.16 7.58 -3.33
C ASP A 151 -6.74 8.02 -3.65
N GLN A 152 -6.20 8.89 -2.79
CA GLN A 152 -4.85 9.43 -2.91
C GLN A 152 -4.13 9.36 -1.56
N GLY A 153 -2.81 9.29 -1.64
CA GLY A 153 -2.00 9.33 -0.44
C GLY A 153 -0.60 8.80 -0.67
N PHE A 154 0.12 8.68 0.42
CA PHE A 154 1.42 8.04 0.41
C PHE A 154 1.68 7.33 1.73
N LYS A 155 2.53 6.33 1.69
CA LYS A 155 3.11 5.66 2.86
C LYS A 155 4.61 5.52 2.71
N PHE A 156 5.27 5.60 3.84
CA PHE A 156 6.72 5.56 3.94
C PHE A 156 7.12 4.71 5.14
N SER A 157 8.15 3.91 5.00
CA SER A 157 8.73 3.12 6.07
C SER A 157 10.25 3.21 6.00
N THR A 158 10.89 3.39 7.14
CA THR A 158 12.35 3.26 7.28
C THR A 158 12.66 2.24 8.37
N GLU A 159 13.65 1.41 8.11
CA GLU A 159 13.99 0.25 8.92
C GLU A 159 15.48 0.10 9.05
N LEU A 160 15.97 0.08 10.27
CA LEU A 160 17.37 -0.23 10.56
C LEU A 160 17.46 -1.70 10.95
N GLN A 161 18.15 -2.50 10.15
CA GLN A 161 18.19 -3.94 10.25
C GLN A 161 19.59 -4.44 10.62
N THR A 162 19.68 -5.39 11.54
CA THR A 162 20.95 -6.06 11.92
C THR A 162 20.77 -7.56 12.00
N ASN A 163 21.78 -8.30 11.53
CA ASN A 163 21.84 -9.73 11.74
C ASN A 163 22.36 -10.04 13.14
N LEU A 164 21.53 -10.68 13.93
CA LEU A 164 21.92 -11.29 15.20
C LEU A 164 22.34 -12.74 14.89
N SER A 165 23.58 -12.93 14.43
CA SER A 165 24.07 -14.26 14.05
C SER A 165 23.95 -15.23 15.21
N SER A 166 23.26 -16.33 14.96
CA SER A 166 23.11 -17.52 15.82
C SER A 166 22.55 -17.29 17.23
N LEU A 167 21.48 -16.51 17.37
CA LEU A 167 20.69 -16.56 18.58
C LEU A 167 19.96 -17.92 18.62
N PHE A 168 20.26 -18.75 19.61
CA PHE A 168 19.70 -20.12 19.73
C PHE A 168 19.95 -21.04 18.51
N ASN A 169 21.08 -20.90 17.83
CA ASN A 169 21.40 -21.62 16.58
C ASN A 169 20.41 -21.36 15.43
N VAL A 170 19.76 -20.22 15.44
CA VAL A 170 18.84 -19.72 14.41
C VAL A 170 19.35 -18.39 13.90
N ASP A 171 19.36 -18.19 12.59
CA ASP A 171 19.66 -16.89 12.01
C ASP A 171 18.48 -15.94 12.28
N VAL A 172 18.77 -14.79 12.87
CA VAL A 172 17.76 -13.80 13.23
C VAL A 172 18.13 -12.44 12.63
N LEU A 173 17.21 -11.89 11.84
CA LEU A 173 17.29 -10.51 11.39
C LEU A 173 16.41 -9.66 12.33
N ALA A 174 17.02 -8.80 13.12
CA ALA A 174 16.32 -7.85 13.98
C ALA A 174 16.23 -6.49 13.31
N SER A 175 15.11 -5.80 13.50
CA SER A 175 14.91 -4.46 12.97
C SER A 175 14.18 -3.55 13.95
N VAL A 176 14.52 -2.26 13.87
CA VAL A 176 13.76 -1.14 14.44
C VAL A 176 13.23 -0.33 13.28
N PHE A 177 11.96 0.05 13.33
CA PHE A 177 11.33 0.74 12.22
C PHE A 177 10.47 1.93 12.66
N TYR A 178 10.28 2.83 11.70
CA TYR A 178 9.32 3.92 11.75
C TYR A 178 8.49 3.92 10.47
N ASP A 179 7.16 3.97 10.63
CA ASP A 179 6.19 4.01 9.55
C ASP A 179 5.38 5.30 9.63
N TYR A 180 5.11 5.89 8.47
CA TYR A 180 4.26 7.05 8.32
C TYR A 180 3.43 6.94 7.05
N GLY A 181 2.18 7.38 7.10
CA GLY A 181 1.33 7.50 5.93
C GLY A 181 0.32 8.63 6.07
N LYS A 182 -0.09 9.15 4.92
CA LYS A 182 -1.15 10.18 4.81
C LYS A 182 -2.06 9.82 3.66
N ILE A 183 -3.36 9.93 3.89
CA ILE A 183 -4.38 9.72 2.85
C ILE A 183 -5.27 10.93 2.65
N GLN A 184 -5.91 10.94 1.49
CA GLN A 184 -7.14 11.64 1.20
C GLN A 184 -8.19 10.60 0.86
N GLN A 185 -9.24 10.47 1.69
CA GLN A 185 -10.27 9.42 1.59
C GLN A 185 -11.00 9.46 0.25
N TYR A 186 -11.41 10.69 -0.15
CA TYR A 186 -12.06 10.95 -1.42
C TYR A 186 -11.32 12.07 -2.14
N LYS A 187 -11.05 11.86 -3.42
CA LYS A 187 -10.47 12.87 -4.31
C LYS A 187 -11.38 14.09 -4.42
N ASP A 188 -12.67 13.82 -4.61
CA ASP A 188 -13.75 14.79 -4.59
C ASP A 188 -14.79 14.44 -3.51
N PRO A 189 -14.76 15.11 -2.36
CA PRO A 189 -15.70 14.88 -1.26
C PRO A 189 -17.00 15.72 -1.38
N SER A 190 -17.21 16.50 -2.45
CA SER A 190 -18.26 17.53 -2.53
C SER A 190 -19.66 16.99 -2.29
N ASN A 191 -19.91 15.75 -2.66
CA ASN A 191 -21.22 15.09 -2.53
C ASN A 191 -21.31 14.14 -1.34
N ILE A 192 -20.22 13.97 -0.57
CA ILE A 192 -20.11 12.91 0.43
C ILE A 192 -20.16 13.50 1.84
N THR A 193 -21.04 12.97 2.68
CA THR A 193 -21.06 13.31 4.10
C THR A 193 -19.96 12.54 4.81
N LEU A 194 -18.93 13.24 5.23
CA LEU A 194 -17.80 12.65 5.97
C LEU A 194 -18.05 12.75 7.47
N THR A 195 -17.81 11.66 8.18
CA THR A 195 -17.81 11.60 9.65
C THR A 195 -16.42 11.84 10.25
N THR A 196 -15.39 11.78 9.42
CA THR A 196 -13.97 11.96 9.76
C THR A 196 -13.32 12.94 8.77
N PRO A 197 -12.19 13.57 9.12
CA PRO A 197 -11.48 14.44 8.18
C PRO A 197 -11.16 13.73 6.86
N ASN A 198 -11.39 14.39 5.72
CA ASN A 198 -11.05 13.80 4.41
C ASN A 198 -9.56 13.53 4.23
N LYS A 199 -8.70 14.24 4.98
CA LYS A 199 -7.25 14.09 4.95
C LYS A 199 -6.74 13.90 6.36
N TYR A 200 -6.03 12.79 6.59
CA TYR A 200 -5.38 12.52 7.86
C TYR A 200 -4.16 11.61 7.68
N SER A 201 -3.39 11.44 8.73
CA SER A 201 -2.16 10.66 8.72
C SER A 201 -2.12 9.67 9.87
N LEU A 202 -1.39 8.60 9.66
CA LEU A 202 -1.06 7.60 10.66
C LEU A 202 0.45 7.50 10.78
N SER A 203 0.94 7.26 11.99
CA SER A 203 2.35 6.97 12.22
C SER A 203 2.55 5.98 13.35
N GLY A 204 3.66 5.27 13.30
CA GLY A 204 4.01 4.29 14.31
C GLY A 204 5.47 3.90 14.24
N TRP A 205 5.95 3.27 15.28
CA TRP A 205 7.27 2.69 15.35
C TRP A 205 7.21 1.30 15.95
N GLY A 206 8.27 0.55 15.84
CA GLY A 206 8.29 -0.76 16.45
C GLY A 206 9.60 -1.50 16.21
N VAL A 207 9.58 -2.76 16.65
CA VAL A 207 10.66 -3.72 16.46
C VAL A 207 10.11 -4.96 15.77
N ALA A 208 10.93 -5.59 14.94
CA ALA A 208 10.57 -6.84 14.28
C ALA A 208 11.76 -7.80 14.25
N PHE A 209 11.43 -9.08 14.22
CA PHE A 209 12.39 -10.18 14.19
C PHE A 209 11.95 -11.17 13.13
N ASP A 210 12.85 -11.47 12.20
CA ASP A 210 12.69 -12.51 11.20
C ASP A 210 13.59 -13.67 11.59
N PHE A 211 13.02 -14.81 11.94
CA PHE A 211 13.72 -16.02 12.36
C PHE A 211 13.78 -17.00 11.19
N TYR A 212 14.97 -17.50 10.92
CA TYR A 212 15.24 -18.50 9.87
C TYR A 212 15.72 -19.81 10.49
N PRO A 213 14.84 -20.63 11.12
CA PRO A 213 15.22 -21.88 11.76
C PRO A 213 15.72 -22.91 10.75
N LYS A 214 15.27 -22.81 9.49
CA LYS A 214 15.74 -23.57 8.33
C LYS A 214 15.65 -22.68 7.09
N SER A 215 16.33 -23.07 6.01
CA SER A 215 16.37 -22.30 4.76
C SER A 215 15.01 -22.02 4.11
N ASP A 216 14.01 -22.82 4.40
CA ASP A 216 12.67 -22.79 3.82
C ASP A 216 11.59 -22.32 4.81
N ILE A 217 11.95 -22.02 6.07
CA ILE A 217 11.03 -21.58 7.11
C ILE A 217 11.41 -20.17 7.56
N LEU A 218 10.45 -19.25 7.45
CA LEU A 218 10.55 -17.88 7.95
C LEU A 218 9.43 -17.63 8.98
N ILE A 219 9.81 -17.33 10.22
CA ILE A 219 8.90 -16.94 11.28
C ILE A 219 9.11 -15.46 11.55
N LYS A 220 8.05 -14.66 11.47
CA LYS A 220 8.08 -13.23 11.74
C LYS A 220 7.37 -12.92 13.06
N ALA A 221 8.03 -12.17 13.91
CA ALA A 221 7.45 -11.62 15.12
C ALA A 221 7.73 -10.11 15.17
N GLY A 222 6.79 -9.34 15.70
CA GLY A 222 6.99 -7.90 15.83
C GLY A 222 6.06 -7.30 16.85
N TRP A 223 6.48 -6.16 17.36
CA TRP A 223 5.69 -5.30 18.21
C TRP A 223 5.75 -3.88 17.67
N SER A 224 4.62 -3.18 17.69
CA SER A 224 4.52 -1.81 17.22
C SER A 224 3.60 -0.97 18.08
N GLN A 225 3.88 0.33 18.12
CA GLN A 225 3.12 1.32 18.86
C GLN A 225 2.80 2.51 17.97
N THR A 226 1.57 3.02 18.08
CA THR A 226 1.11 4.22 17.39
C THR A 226 1.81 5.46 17.93
N ILE A 227 2.00 6.46 17.05
CA ILE A 227 2.49 7.79 17.38
C ILE A 227 1.39 8.79 17.01
N GLY A 228 0.99 9.63 17.96
CA GLY A 228 -0.07 10.61 17.76
C GLY A 228 -1.48 10.01 17.75
N ASN A 229 -2.43 10.77 17.24
CA ASN A 229 -3.83 10.39 17.17
C ASN A 229 -4.19 9.86 15.79
N ASN A 230 -5.19 8.97 15.75
CA ASN A 230 -5.85 8.58 14.52
C ASN A 230 -7.13 9.42 14.35
N ASP A 231 -7.08 10.44 13.51
CA ASP A 231 -8.25 11.29 13.20
C ASP A 231 -9.32 10.53 12.37
N GLY A 232 -8.96 9.34 11.83
CA GLY A 232 -9.86 8.47 11.09
C GLY A 232 -10.65 7.48 11.93
N LYS A 233 -10.50 7.51 13.26
CA LYS A 233 -11.29 6.67 14.17
C LYS A 233 -12.78 6.90 13.99
N SER A 234 -13.57 5.87 14.28
CA SER A 234 -15.02 5.96 14.33
C SER A 234 -15.48 7.00 15.35
N SER A 235 -16.75 7.41 15.29
CA SER A 235 -17.37 8.29 16.29
C SER A 235 -17.30 7.73 17.73
N ALA A 236 -17.13 6.42 17.88
CA ALA A 236 -16.88 5.77 19.16
C ALA A 236 -15.40 5.77 19.58
N GLY A 237 -14.51 6.42 18.84
CA GLY A 237 -13.07 6.51 19.13
C GLY A 237 -12.30 5.21 18.86
N MET A 238 -12.85 4.31 18.02
CA MET A 238 -12.27 3.01 17.70
C MET A 238 -11.63 2.97 16.33
N ASN A 239 -10.52 2.24 16.21
CA ASN A 239 -9.90 1.87 14.95
C ASN A 239 -10.79 0.87 14.16
N SER A 240 -10.42 0.53 12.94
CA SER A 240 -11.18 -0.37 12.06
C SER A 240 -11.37 -1.80 12.63
N ASP A 241 -10.54 -2.22 13.57
CA ASP A 241 -10.64 -3.50 14.28
C ASP A 241 -11.52 -3.46 15.54
N GLY A 242 -12.16 -2.32 15.82
CA GLY A 242 -13.03 -2.10 16.99
C GLY A 242 -12.28 -1.86 18.30
N LYS A 243 -10.96 -1.62 18.26
CA LYS A 243 -10.15 -1.27 19.42
C LYS A 243 -9.88 0.24 19.50
N ALA A 244 -9.75 0.74 20.71
CA ALA A 244 -9.46 2.16 20.98
C ALA A 244 -7.99 2.52 20.73
#